data_562c39d2dd07423929a5903f23ac6654
#
_entry.id   562c39d2dd07423929a5903f23ac6654
#
_cell.length_a   1.000
_cell.length_b   1.000
_cell.length_c   1.000
_cell.angle_alpha   90.00
_cell.angle_beta   90.00
_cell.angle_gamma   90.00
#
_symmetry.space_group_name_H-M   'P 1'
#
loop_
_entity.id
_entity.type
_entity.pdbx_description
1 polymer ?
#
loop_
_entity_poly.entity_id
_entity_poly.type
_entity_poly.pdbx_seq_one_letter_code
_entity_poly.pdbx_strand_id
1 'polypeptide(L)'
;MLAGVDLTTIASNLLDNAVDAVSELPEEQRYIHFAVAXXXXXXXQMGEIMIHVENPTKNDLKREGNTVVSTKEGHFGLGLKNVEMVVKKYKGDFKTDVEDGIFTAAITIPTATNF
;
A
#
# COMPACT_ATOMS: atom_id res chain seq x y z
N MET A 1 -10.16 2.62 -15.81
CA MET A 1 -9.32 3.65 -15.31
C MET A 1 -9.52 3.88 -13.83
N LEU A 2 -8.49 4.17 -13.11
CA LEU A 2 -8.58 4.31 -11.67
C LEU A 2 -9.29 5.60 -11.31
N ALA A 3 -10.39 5.48 -10.59
CA ALA A 3 -11.14 6.66 -10.20
C ALA A 3 -10.43 7.38 -9.08
N GLY A 4 -10.62 8.69 -9.04
CA GLY A 4 -9.97 9.48 -8.00
C GLY A 4 -10.37 9.07 -6.60
N VAL A 5 -11.63 8.69 -6.40
CA VAL A 5 -12.06 8.28 -5.07
C VAL A 5 -11.38 6.97 -4.67
N ASP A 6 -11.10 6.10 -5.62
CA ASP A 6 -10.41 4.86 -5.30
C ASP A 6 -8.94 5.11 -5.02
N LEU A 7 -8.33 6.03 -5.75
CA LEU A 7 -6.95 6.37 -5.47
C LEU A 7 -6.83 6.98 -4.08
N THR A 8 -7.79 7.82 -3.71
CA THR A 8 -7.79 8.40 -2.38
C THR A 8 -7.94 7.32 -1.31
N THR A 9 -8.80 6.33 -1.56
CA THR A 9 -8.96 5.26 -0.60
C THR A 9 -7.64 4.51 -0.40
N ILE A 10 -6.97 4.20 -1.48
CA ILE A 10 -5.68 3.51 -1.36
C ILE A 10 -4.69 4.36 -0.59
N ALA A 11 -4.54 5.61 -1.00
CA ALA A 11 -3.50 6.44 -0.40
C ALA A 11 -3.78 6.72 1.07
N SER A 12 -5.02 7.03 1.40
CA SER A 12 -5.32 7.37 2.79
C SER A 12 -5.17 6.17 3.70
N ASN A 13 -5.57 5.00 3.24
CA ASN A 13 -5.41 3.82 4.08
C ASN A 13 -3.94 3.44 4.25
N LEU A 14 -3.17 3.55 3.19
CA LEU A 14 -1.75 3.24 3.29
C LEU A 14 -1.04 4.24 4.20
N LEU A 15 -1.37 5.51 4.07
CA LEU A 15 -0.71 6.52 4.89
C LEU A 15 -1.16 6.44 6.34
N ASP A 16 -2.42 6.15 6.59
CA ASP A 16 -2.88 5.98 7.96
C ASP A 16 -2.16 4.82 8.61
N ASN A 17 -2.00 3.74 7.87
CA ASN A 17 -1.29 2.59 8.39
C ASN A 17 0.15 2.94 8.72
N ALA A 18 0.79 3.70 7.85
CA ALA A 18 2.18 4.08 8.07
C ALA A 18 2.33 5.01 9.27
N VAL A 19 1.42 5.96 9.40
CA VAL A 19 1.46 6.88 10.51
C VAL A 19 1.25 6.14 11.83
N ASP A 20 0.31 5.20 11.86
CA ASP A 20 0.10 4.42 13.05
C ASP A 20 1.36 3.64 13.42
N ALA A 21 2.00 3.07 12.45
CA ALA A 21 3.19 2.26 12.71
C ALA A 21 4.32 3.11 13.27
N VAL A 22 4.61 4.24 12.64
CA VAL A 22 5.74 5.02 13.10
C VAL A 22 5.45 5.74 14.41
N SER A 23 4.17 5.95 14.71
CA SER A 23 3.86 6.64 15.95
C SER A 23 4.24 5.83 17.18
N GLU A 24 4.52 4.55 17.00
CA GLU A 24 4.92 3.70 18.10
C GLU A 24 6.43 3.64 18.24
N LEU A 25 7.15 4.36 17.43
CA LEU A 25 8.60 4.33 17.45
C LEU A 25 9.16 5.61 18.02
N PRO A 26 10.40 5.60 18.49
CA PRO A 26 11.05 6.84 18.90
C PRO A 26 11.08 7.80 17.74
N GLU A 27 10.96 9.07 18.03
CA GLU A 27 10.84 10.07 17.01
C GLU A 27 11.96 10.04 16.01
N GLU A 28 13.16 9.82 16.48
CA GLU A 28 14.30 9.83 15.59
C GLU A 28 14.36 8.65 14.64
N GLN A 29 13.50 7.66 14.83
CA GLN A 29 13.48 6.51 13.94
C GLN A 29 12.34 6.58 12.94
N ARG A 30 11.51 7.61 13.01
CA ARG A 30 10.31 7.68 12.19
C ARG A 30 10.60 8.20 10.80
N TYR A 31 10.09 7.52 9.80
CA TYR A 31 10.05 8.07 8.45
C TYR A 31 8.94 7.34 7.69
N ILE A 32 8.44 7.98 6.65
CA ILE A 32 7.52 7.36 5.74
C ILE A 32 7.98 7.74 4.34
N HIS A 33 8.18 6.73 3.51
CA HIS A 33 8.55 6.97 2.14
C HIS A 33 7.35 6.53 1.29
N PHE A 34 6.80 7.43 0.51
CA PHE A 34 5.62 7.15 -0.27
C PHE A 34 5.91 7.59 -1.70
N ALA A 35 5.73 6.71 -2.64
CA ALA A 35 6.06 7.02 -4.02
C ALA A 35 4.96 6.55 -4.95
N VAL A 36 4.71 7.30 -6.01
CA VAL A 36 3.77 6.92 -7.03
C VAL A 36 4.47 7.11 -8.34
N ALA A 37 4.37 6.14 -9.18
CA ALA A 37 5.00 6.24 -10.49
C ALA A 37 4.03 5.75 -11.54
N UNK A 38 4.07 6.23 -12.61
CA UNK A 38 3.21 5.76 -13.64
C UNK A 38 4.07 5.17 -14.69
N UNK A 39 3.83 4.34 -15.02
CA UNK A 39 4.60 3.72 -16.02
C UNK A 39 3.71 3.68 -17.20
N UNK A 40 4.12 4.14 -17.97
CA UNK A 40 3.35 4.17 -19.16
C UNK A 40 3.86 3.13 -20.05
N UNK A 41 3.25 2.69 -20.56
CA UNK A 41 3.62 1.63 -21.43
C UNK A 41 3.86 2.29 -22.74
N UNK A 42 4.61 1.79 -23.20
CA UNK A 42 5.00 2.33 -24.42
C UNK A 42 3.96 1.96 -25.38
N UNK A 43 3.86 1.84 -25.74
CA UNK A 43 3.01 1.49 -26.78
C UNK A 43 1.58 1.82 -26.46
N UNK A 44 1.61 2.51 -25.97
CA UNK A 44 0.50 3.00 -25.79
C UNK A 44 -0.70 2.24 -25.55
N GLN A 45 -0.53 1.17 -25.22
CA GLN A 45 -1.72 0.46 -25.06
C GLN A 45 -2.15 0.49 -23.67
N MET A 46 -1.31 0.10 -22.76
CA MET A 46 -1.66 0.07 -21.39
C MET A 46 -0.52 0.54 -20.61
N GLY A 47 -0.79 1.28 -19.60
CA GLY A 47 0.22 1.63 -18.65
C GLY A 47 -0.12 0.99 -17.34
N GLU A 48 0.60 1.38 -16.33
CA GLU A 48 0.27 0.95 -14.97
C GLU A 48 0.69 2.02 -14.00
N ILE A 49 -0.02 2.07 -12.89
CA ILE A 49 0.31 2.96 -11.81
C ILE A 49 0.91 2.10 -10.73
N MET A 50 2.05 2.51 -10.20
CA MET A 50 2.71 1.79 -9.15
C MET A 50 2.75 2.67 -7.94
N ILE A 51 2.36 2.14 -6.80
CA ILE A 51 2.34 2.87 -5.56
C ILE A 51 3.16 2.08 -4.56
N HIS A 52 4.04 2.74 -3.85
CA HIS A 52 4.92 2.06 -2.91
C HIS A 52 5.00 2.86 -1.63
N VAL A 53 4.90 2.20 -0.50
CA VAL A 53 5.08 2.86 0.77
C VAL A 53 6.05 2.03 1.60
N GLU A 54 6.89 2.72 2.35
CA GLU A 54 7.85 2.06 3.20
C GLU A 54 7.94 2.82 4.51
N ASN A 55 7.95 2.13 5.61
CA ASN A 55 8.12 2.76 6.90
C ASN A 55 8.64 1.73 7.90
N PRO A 56 9.38 2.18 8.91
CA PRO A 56 9.79 1.26 9.94
C PRO A 56 8.59 0.91 10.81
N THR A 57 8.67 -0.20 11.48
CA THR A 57 7.58 -0.66 12.32
C THR A 57 8.15 -1.52 13.44
N LYS A 58 7.37 -1.71 14.47
CA LYS A 58 7.78 -2.66 15.48
C LYS A 58 7.56 -4.03 14.89
N ASN A 59 8.19 -5.03 15.47
CA ASN A 59 8.06 -6.35 14.94
C ASN A 59 6.87 -7.07 15.49
N ASP A 60 5.73 -6.46 15.51
CA ASP A 60 4.56 -7.12 15.99
C ASP A 60 3.52 -7.30 14.90
N LEU A 61 3.93 -7.28 13.66
CA LEU A 61 3.02 -7.55 12.57
C LEU A 61 3.08 -9.01 12.19
N LYS A 62 1.97 -9.56 11.77
CA LYS A 62 1.90 -10.93 11.33
C LYS A 62 1.49 -10.95 9.89
N ARG A 63 1.84 -12.02 9.21
CA ARG A 63 1.47 -12.16 7.83
C ARG A 63 0.45 -13.26 7.69
N GLU A 64 -0.60 -13.01 6.93
CA GLU A 64 -1.57 -14.03 6.64
C GLU A 64 -1.74 -13.99 5.15
N GLY A 65 -1.26 -15.00 4.49
CA GLY A 65 -1.26 -15.02 3.04
C GLY A 65 -0.35 -13.91 2.55
N ASN A 66 -0.88 -13.04 1.73
CA ASN A 66 -0.10 -11.94 1.23
C ASN A 66 -0.40 -10.66 1.98
N THR A 67 -1.08 -10.75 3.09
CA THR A 67 -1.48 -9.56 3.82
C THR A 67 -0.80 -9.53 5.17
N VAL A 68 -0.26 -8.40 5.53
CA VAL A 68 0.33 -8.20 6.82
C VAL A 68 -0.73 -7.67 7.76
N VAL A 69 -0.88 -8.30 8.90
CA VAL A 69 -1.89 -7.91 9.85
C VAL A 69 -1.26 -7.57 11.16
N SER A 70 -1.69 -6.49 11.77
CA SER A 70 -1.15 -6.07 13.03
C SER A 70 -1.68 -6.94 14.14
N THR A 71 -0.90 -7.16 15.19
CA THR A 71 -1.37 -7.87 16.34
C THR A 71 -2.16 -6.93 17.24
N LYS A 72 -2.15 -5.64 16.94
CA LYS A 72 -2.95 -4.74 17.73
C LYS A 72 -4.36 -4.92 17.32
N GLU A 73 -5.28 -4.47 18.12
CA GLU A 73 -6.60 -4.68 17.85
C GLU A 73 -7.06 -4.03 16.69
N GLY A 74 -7.37 -4.72 15.73
CA GLY A 74 -8.17 -4.39 14.68
C GLY A 74 -8.03 -3.19 13.81
N HIS A 75 -7.14 -2.37 14.03
CA HIS A 75 -7.05 -1.25 13.24
C HIS A 75 -6.53 -1.47 11.89
N PHE A 76 -5.39 -2.07 11.79
CA PHE A 76 -4.71 -2.24 10.58
C PHE A 76 -5.35 -3.12 9.59
N GLY A 77 -5.85 -4.24 10.04
CA GLY A 77 -6.40 -5.21 9.14
C GLY A 77 -7.43 -4.61 8.25
N LEU A 78 -8.24 -3.74 8.77
CA LEU A 78 -9.33 -3.18 8.00
C LEU A 78 -8.82 -2.23 6.94
N GLY A 79 -7.87 -1.40 7.27
CA GLY A 79 -7.34 -0.48 6.29
C GLY A 79 -6.68 -1.17 5.13
N LEU A 80 -5.86 -2.18 5.42
CA LEU A 80 -5.19 -2.89 4.36
C LEU A 80 -6.15 -3.74 3.55
N LYS A 81 -7.20 -4.24 4.18
CA LYS A 81 -8.20 -4.97 3.44
C LYS A 81 -8.93 -4.07 2.49
N ASN A 82 -9.19 -2.83 2.87
CA ASN A 82 -9.82 -1.88 1.97
C ASN A 82 -8.94 -1.64 0.76
N VAL A 83 -7.64 -1.52 0.98
CA VAL A 83 -6.71 -1.34 -0.13
C VAL A 83 -6.78 -2.54 -1.05
N GLU A 84 -6.76 -3.73 -0.47
CA GLU A 84 -6.78 -4.94 -1.28
C GLU A 84 -8.03 -5.02 -2.12
N MET A 85 -9.18 -4.64 -1.56
CA MET A 85 -10.42 -4.70 -2.30
C MET A 85 -10.40 -3.75 -3.48
N VAL A 86 -9.90 -2.56 -3.28
CA VAL A 86 -9.84 -1.61 -4.38
C VAL A 86 -8.88 -2.10 -5.45
N VAL A 87 -7.73 -2.60 -5.04
CA VAL A 87 -6.75 -3.06 -6.00
C VAL A 87 -7.32 -4.20 -6.84
N LYS A 88 -8.03 -5.11 -6.21
CA LYS A 88 -8.62 -6.23 -6.94
C LYS A 88 -9.69 -5.77 -7.90
N LYS A 89 -10.41 -4.73 -7.55
CA LYS A 89 -11.44 -4.20 -8.41
C LYS A 89 -10.86 -3.79 -9.76
N TYR A 90 -9.60 -3.35 -9.76
CA TYR A 90 -8.93 -2.93 -10.98
C TYR A 90 -8.01 -4.01 -11.53
N LYS A 91 -8.08 -5.21 -10.98
CA LYS A 91 -7.27 -6.33 -11.40
C LYS A 91 -5.78 -6.06 -11.21
N GLY A 92 -5.48 -5.37 -10.15
CA GLY A 92 -4.11 -5.03 -9.82
C GLY A 92 -3.46 -6.03 -8.90
N ASP A 93 -2.30 -5.67 -8.42
CA ASP A 93 -1.51 -6.52 -7.58
C ASP A 93 -1.15 -5.76 -6.32
N PHE A 94 -1.22 -6.41 -5.17
CA PHE A 94 -0.94 -5.77 -3.90
C PHE A 94 -0.08 -6.72 -3.08
N LYS A 95 1.10 -6.29 -2.70
CA LYS A 95 2.01 -7.10 -1.92
C LYS A 95 2.51 -6.34 -0.74
N THR A 96 2.64 -7.01 0.38
CA THR A 96 3.20 -6.40 1.57
C THR A 96 4.31 -7.29 2.11
N ASP A 97 5.20 -6.69 2.84
CA ASP A 97 6.29 -7.43 3.43
C ASP A 97 6.80 -6.71 4.67
N VAL A 98 7.33 -7.45 5.61
CA VAL A 98 8.02 -6.88 6.76
C VAL A 98 9.34 -7.60 6.88
N GLU A 99 10.43 -6.87 6.84
CA GLU A 99 11.72 -7.47 6.95
C GLU A 99 12.64 -6.53 7.71
N ASP A 100 13.27 -7.02 8.74
CA ASP A 100 14.20 -6.24 9.54
C ASP A 100 13.57 -4.97 10.09
N GLY A 101 12.32 -5.07 10.50
CA GLY A 101 11.63 -3.93 11.08
C GLY A 101 11.16 -2.90 10.07
N ILE A 102 11.18 -3.24 8.80
CA ILE A 102 10.71 -2.31 7.77
C ILE A 102 9.51 -2.93 7.07
N PHE A 103 8.43 -2.19 7.05
CA PHE A 103 7.22 -2.61 6.34
C PHE A 103 7.22 -1.96 4.97
N THR A 104 6.89 -2.73 3.96
CA THR A 104 6.71 -2.18 2.63
C THR A 104 5.39 -2.66 2.06
N ALA A 105 4.76 -1.82 1.28
CA ALA A 105 3.58 -2.21 0.53
C ALA A 105 3.77 -1.75 -0.90
N ALA A 106 3.45 -2.60 -1.83
CA ALA A 106 3.62 -2.27 -3.24
C ALA A 106 2.35 -2.62 -3.98
N ILE A 107 1.86 -1.69 -4.77
CA ILE A 107 0.65 -1.85 -5.53
C ILE A 107 0.94 -1.55 -6.98
N THR A 108 0.39 -2.37 -7.87
CA THR A 108 0.46 -2.10 -9.29
C THR A 108 -0.94 -2.21 -9.83
N ILE A 109 -1.40 -1.19 -10.51
CA ILE A 109 -2.73 -1.17 -11.08
C ILE A 109 -2.63 -0.89 -12.56
N PRO A 110 -3.14 -1.79 -13.40
CA PRO A 110 -3.10 -1.51 -14.82
C PRO A 110 -4.08 -0.39 -15.15
N THR A 111 -3.68 0.49 -16.03
CA THR A 111 -4.55 1.55 -16.45
C THR A 111 -4.95 1.23 -17.86
N ALA A 112 -6.14 0.82 -18.02
CA ALA A 112 -6.61 0.52 -19.33
C ALA A 112 -6.77 1.80 -20.04
N THR A 113 -6.22 1.85 -21.15
CA THR A 113 -6.34 3.03 -21.87
C THR A 113 -7.12 2.81 -23.06
N ASN A 114 -8.17 2.18 -22.96
CA ASN A 114 -8.89 2.03 -24.09
C ASN A 114 -9.82 3.08 -24.12
N PHE A 115 -10.07 3.47 -25.07
CA PHE A 115 -10.93 4.56 -25.15
C PHE A 115 -11.83 4.39 -26.36
#